data_8c2d7619a8114e5b98610abdaa24d978
#
_entry.id   8c2d7619a8114e5b98610abdaa24d978
#
_cell.length_a   1.000
_cell.length_b   1.000
_cell.length_c   1.000
_cell.angle_alpha   90.00
_cell.angle_beta   90.00
_cell.angle_gamma   90.00
#
_symmetry.space_group_name_H-M   'P 1'
#
loop_
_entity.id
_entity.type
_entity.pdbx_description
1 polymer ?
#
loop_
_entity_poly.entity_id
_entity_poly.type
_entity_poly.pdbx_seq_one_letter_code
_entity_poly.pdbx_strand_id
1 'polypeptide(L)'
;MENKTFEELLNINCFSEDEMEQREAAQLLERNYCCEIHCLDMDQSVLFAHHARGCTIVAAKLCKGVVIYQNVTLGSNMKYDKVKQEWQNVGSPILDENVIVSDGAKILGPVVIGKNTVIGAGAIITIDIPENSVAYGVNQYKPKNQDFDLVFNSNMISGEEIMKIDRQRVIDFDIMLKNTTEN
;
A
#
# COMPACT_ATOMS: atom_id res chain seq x y z
N MET A 1 0.96 10.58 -25.32
CA MET A 1 1.16 9.66 -24.16
C MET A 1 0.24 8.43 -24.10
N GLU A 2 -0.80 8.30 -24.91
CA GLU A 2 -1.86 7.26 -24.77
C GLU A 2 -1.40 5.78 -24.79
N ASN A 3 -0.23 5.49 -25.34
CA ASN A 3 0.29 4.10 -25.44
C ASN A 3 1.36 3.75 -24.39
N LYS A 4 1.51 4.56 -23.34
CA LYS A 4 2.51 4.32 -22.27
C LYS A 4 2.01 3.29 -21.27
N THR A 5 2.96 2.49 -20.76
CA THR A 5 2.69 1.55 -19.65
C THR A 5 2.43 2.27 -18.34
N PHE A 6 1.97 1.54 -17.32
CA PHE A 6 1.80 2.08 -15.98
C PHE A 6 3.12 2.65 -15.43
N GLU A 7 4.21 1.91 -15.58
CA GLU A 7 5.54 2.30 -15.08
C GLU A 7 6.06 3.56 -15.77
N GLU A 8 5.84 3.69 -17.08
CA GLU A 8 6.21 4.90 -17.84
C GLU A 8 5.39 6.11 -17.40
N LEU A 9 4.08 5.94 -17.20
CA LEU A 9 3.21 7.03 -16.72
C LEU A 9 3.55 7.41 -15.27
N LEU A 10 3.81 6.44 -14.40
CA LEU A 10 4.22 6.66 -13.02
C LEU A 10 5.52 7.46 -12.97
N ASN A 11 6.50 7.08 -13.79
CA ASN A 11 7.78 7.78 -13.86
C ASN A 11 7.62 9.25 -14.29
N ILE A 12 6.78 9.51 -15.29
CA ILE A 12 6.51 10.88 -15.73
C ILE A 12 5.78 11.66 -14.63
N ASN A 13 4.72 11.08 -14.07
CA ASN A 13 3.91 11.72 -13.04
C ASN A 13 4.72 12.13 -11.80
N CYS A 14 5.70 11.31 -11.40
CA CYS A 14 6.43 11.51 -10.15
C CYS A 14 7.81 12.14 -10.33
N PHE A 15 8.42 12.09 -11.51
CA PHE A 15 9.83 12.46 -11.70
C PHE A 15 10.10 13.38 -12.91
N SER A 16 9.12 13.72 -13.75
CA SER A 16 9.30 14.71 -14.80
C SER A 16 9.49 16.12 -14.20
N GLU A 17 10.33 16.93 -14.80
CA GLU A 17 10.46 18.36 -14.47
C GLU A 17 9.39 19.21 -15.19
N ASP A 18 8.66 18.64 -16.16
CA ASP A 18 7.61 19.33 -16.91
C ASP A 18 6.24 19.09 -16.25
N GLU A 19 5.69 20.15 -15.64
CA GLU A 19 4.38 20.10 -14.99
C GLU A 19 3.23 19.71 -15.93
N MET A 20 3.32 20.03 -17.21
CA MET A 20 2.27 19.66 -18.18
C MET A 20 2.30 18.16 -18.45
N GLU A 21 3.48 17.59 -18.62
CA GLU A 21 3.64 16.13 -18.75
C GLU A 21 3.18 15.40 -17.50
N GLN A 22 3.53 15.89 -16.31
CA GLN A 22 3.05 15.32 -15.05
C GLN A 22 1.52 15.28 -14.99
N ARG A 23 0.84 16.39 -15.33
CA ARG A 23 -0.63 16.47 -15.32
C ARG A 23 -1.27 15.53 -16.33
N GLU A 24 -0.72 15.43 -17.55
CA GLU A 24 -1.20 14.50 -18.56
C GLU A 24 -1.04 13.04 -18.09
N ALA A 25 0.12 12.70 -17.53
CA ALA A 25 0.40 11.38 -16.98
C ALA A 25 -0.56 11.04 -15.82
N ALA A 26 -0.80 11.98 -14.89
CA ALA A 26 -1.76 11.81 -13.79
C ALA A 26 -3.18 11.49 -14.31
N GLN A 27 -3.67 12.24 -15.30
CA GLN A 27 -4.98 11.98 -15.91
C GLN A 27 -5.06 10.61 -16.59
N LEU A 28 -3.96 10.15 -17.20
CA LEU A 28 -3.90 8.83 -17.81
C LEU A 28 -3.84 7.71 -16.77
N LEU A 29 -3.14 7.90 -15.66
CA LEU A 29 -3.14 6.97 -14.53
C LEU A 29 -4.55 6.83 -13.94
N GLU A 30 -5.23 7.94 -13.72
CA GLU A 30 -6.61 7.92 -13.23
C GLU A 30 -7.56 7.22 -14.22
N ARG A 31 -7.52 7.58 -15.49
CA ARG A 31 -8.42 7.04 -16.52
C ARG A 31 -8.19 5.56 -16.81
N ASN A 32 -6.92 5.12 -16.92
CA ASN A 32 -6.57 3.80 -17.42
C ASN A 32 -6.37 2.77 -16.28
N TYR A 33 -5.96 3.23 -15.10
CA TYR A 33 -5.59 2.36 -13.97
C TYR A 33 -6.42 2.63 -12.71
N CYS A 34 -7.33 3.62 -12.73
CA CYS A 34 -8.17 4.00 -11.58
C CYS A 34 -7.32 4.28 -10.34
N CYS A 35 -6.25 5.04 -10.49
CA CYS A 35 -5.39 5.44 -9.37
C CYS A 35 -4.99 6.91 -9.45
N GLU A 36 -4.82 7.52 -8.28
CA GLU A 36 -4.34 8.88 -8.09
C GLU A 36 -3.06 8.83 -7.25
N ILE A 37 -1.96 9.38 -7.76
CA ILE A 37 -0.65 9.32 -7.09
C ILE A 37 -0.03 10.72 -7.03
N HIS A 38 0.05 11.26 -5.82
CA HIS A 38 0.72 12.52 -5.48
C HIS A 38 1.68 12.28 -4.32
N CYS A 39 2.98 12.34 -4.58
CA CYS A 39 4.00 12.21 -3.55
C CYS A 39 5.04 13.31 -3.72
N LEU A 40 5.37 14.01 -2.65
CA LEU A 40 6.34 15.10 -2.70
C LEU A 40 7.77 14.58 -2.90
N ASP A 41 8.12 13.49 -2.24
CA ASP A 41 9.44 12.86 -2.30
C ASP A 41 9.27 11.33 -2.36
N MET A 42 9.54 10.73 -3.52
CA MET A 42 9.39 9.30 -3.76
C MET A 42 10.69 8.69 -4.27
N ASP A 43 11.14 7.61 -3.62
CA ASP A 43 12.27 6.83 -4.11
C ASP A 43 11.86 6.01 -5.35
N GLN A 44 12.78 5.90 -6.31
CA GLN A 44 12.53 5.16 -7.57
C GLN A 44 12.28 3.66 -7.39
N SER A 45 12.64 3.09 -6.24
CA SER A 45 12.41 1.68 -5.93
C SER A 45 11.03 1.39 -5.33
N VAL A 46 10.18 2.41 -5.17
CA VAL A 46 8.79 2.23 -4.70
C VAL A 46 8.02 1.40 -5.71
N LEU A 47 7.37 0.34 -5.21
CA LEU A 47 6.60 -0.59 -6.03
C LEU A 47 5.10 -0.47 -5.75
N PHE A 48 4.32 -0.25 -6.79
CA PHE A 48 2.86 -0.35 -6.74
C PHE A 48 2.41 -1.69 -7.31
N ALA A 49 2.01 -2.62 -6.43
CA ALA A 49 1.47 -3.89 -6.87
C ALA A 49 0.13 -3.69 -7.62
N HIS A 50 -0.11 -4.55 -8.61
CA HIS A 50 -1.35 -4.51 -9.42
C HIS A 50 -1.63 -3.15 -10.08
N HIS A 51 -0.56 -2.43 -10.47
CA HIS A 51 -0.63 -1.10 -11.10
C HIS A 51 -1.42 -0.07 -10.27
N ALA A 52 -1.25 -0.08 -8.94
CA ALA A 52 -1.92 0.83 -8.00
C ALA A 52 -3.46 0.88 -8.13
N ARG A 53 -4.11 -0.15 -8.67
CA ARG A 53 -5.55 -0.13 -8.92
C ARG A 53 -6.35 0.24 -7.67
N GLY A 54 -7.20 1.26 -7.78
CA GLY A 54 -8.05 1.75 -6.69
C GLY A 54 -7.29 2.49 -5.59
N CYS A 55 -6.02 2.86 -5.83
CA CYS A 55 -5.25 3.63 -4.87
C CYS A 55 -5.50 5.13 -4.99
N THR A 56 -5.56 5.80 -3.83
CA THR A 56 -5.43 7.26 -3.72
C THR A 56 -4.24 7.54 -2.82
N ILE A 57 -3.16 8.01 -3.40
CA ILE A 57 -1.87 8.22 -2.72
C ILE A 57 -1.57 9.71 -2.63
N VAL A 58 -1.73 10.27 -1.44
CA VAL A 58 -1.26 11.61 -1.08
C VAL A 58 -0.28 11.45 0.07
N ALA A 59 1.02 11.40 -0.25
CA ALA A 59 2.09 11.17 0.72
C ALA A 59 3.13 12.29 0.71
N ALA A 60 3.70 12.59 1.86
CA ALA A 60 4.84 13.49 1.96
C ALA A 60 6.12 12.80 1.49
N LYS A 61 6.31 11.53 1.88
CA LYS A 61 7.49 10.77 1.46
C LYS A 61 7.21 9.27 1.40
N LEU A 62 7.73 8.63 0.36
CA LEU A 62 7.82 7.18 0.21
C LEU A 62 9.30 6.80 0.06
N CYS A 63 9.87 6.17 1.08
CA CYS A 63 11.28 5.81 1.11
C CYS A 63 11.57 4.55 0.29
N LYS A 64 12.86 4.20 0.22
CA LYS A 64 13.37 3.06 -0.53
C LYS A 64 12.69 1.75 -0.16
N GLY A 65 12.31 0.97 -1.16
CA GLY A 65 11.76 -0.38 -0.98
C GLY A 65 10.33 -0.43 -0.42
N VAL A 66 9.62 0.71 -0.39
CA VAL A 66 8.20 0.72 -0.04
C VAL A 66 7.39 -0.04 -1.09
N VAL A 67 6.47 -0.90 -0.64
CA VAL A 67 5.54 -1.65 -1.49
C VAL A 67 4.10 -1.29 -1.11
N ILE A 68 3.30 -0.89 -2.08
CA ILE A 68 1.90 -0.52 -1.90
C ILE A 68 1.03 -1.42 -2.76
N TYR A 69 0.10 -2.14 -2.13
CA TYR A 69 -0.88 -2.98 -2.82
C TYR A 69 -2.07 -2.15 -3.31
N GLN A 70 -3.01 -2.80 -4.00
CA GLN A 70 -4.21 -2.16 -4.55
C GLN A 70 -5.17 -1.64 -3.45
N ASN A 71 -6.09 -0.75 -3.82
CA ASN A 71 -7.13 -0.18 -2.95
C ASN A 71 -6.62 0.55 -1.70
N VAL A 72 -5.34 0.93 -1.66
CA VAL A 72 -4.72 1.65 -0.55
C VAL A 72 -5.06 3.13 -0.63
N THR A 73 -5.35 3.74 0.52
CA THR A 73 -5.46 5.19 0.66
C THR A 73 -4.35 5.70 1.57
N LEU A 74 -3.46 6.54 1.05
CA LEU A 74 -2.61 7.42 1.83
C LEU A 74 -3.18 8.82 1.70
N GLY A 75 -3.52 9.47 2.79
CA GLY A 75 -4.22 10.76 2.73
C GLY A 75 -3.72 11.78 3.75
N SER A 76 -3.68 13.05 3.33
CA SER A 76 -3.50 14.16 4.25
C SER A 76 -4.73 14.33 5.14
N ASN A 77 -4.57 15.04 6.25
CA ASN A 77 -5.68 15.43 7.11
C ASN A 77 -5.80 16.95 7.17
N MET A 78 -7.02 17.43 7.36
CA MET A 78 -7.31 18.84 7.55
C MET A 78 -8.01 19.07 8.88
N LYS A 79 -7.64 20.15 9.57
CA LYS A 79 -8.29 20.60 10.81
C LYS A 79 -8.80 22.01 10.62
N TYR A 80 -9.98 22.28 11.14
CA TYR A 80 -10.49 23.63 11.23
C TYR A 80 -10.09 24.26 12.58
N ASP A 81 -9.24 25.29 12.54
CA ASP A 81 -8.89 26.08 13.71
C ASP A 81 -10.02 27.06 14.02
N LYS A 82 -10.79 26.78 15.08
CA LYS A 82 -11.93 27.62 15.47
C LYS A 82 -11.51 28.98 16.02
N VAL A 83 -10.29 29.13 16.51
CA VAL A 83 -9.75 30.40 17.02
C VAL A 83 -9.33 31.30 15.89
N LYS A 84 -8.59 30.75 14.92
CA LYS A 84 -8.14 31.46 13.73
C LYS A 84 -9.18 31.54 12.62
N GLN A 85 -10.26 30.73 12.72
CA GLN A 85 -11.32 30.60 11.70
C GLN A 85 -10.79 30.21 10.32
N GLU A 86 -9.79 29.31 10.27
CA GLU A 86 -9.16 28.84 9.04
C GLU A 86 -8.97 27.34 9.02
N TRP A 87 -8.91 26.77 7.80
CA TRP A 87 -8.53 25.40 7.59
C TRP A 87 -7.00 25.27 7.57
N GLN A 88 -6.49 24.28 8.32
CA GLN A 88 -5.06 23.95 8.35
C GLN A 88 -4.86 22.55 7.80
N ASN A 89 -4.01 22.40 6.79
CA ASN A 89 -3.50 21.10 6.39
C ASN A 89 -2.46 20.67 7.42
N VAL A 90 -2.65 19.52 8.05
CA VAL A 90 -1.75 19.01 9.08
C VAL A 90 -0.66 18.08 8.52
N GLY A 91 -0.69 17.81 7.21
CA GLY A 91 0.32 17.03 6.52
C GLY A 91 -0.16 15.66 6.05
N SER A 92 0.71 14.97 5.33
CA SER A 92 0.50 13.68 4.69
C SER A 92 1.44 12.62 5.28
N PRO A 93 1.14 11.33 5.11
CA PRO A 93 1.95 10.25 5.64
C PRO A 93 3.38 10.24 5.09
N ILE A 94 4.30 9.73 5.93
CA ILE A 94 5.66 9.34 5.55
C ILE A 94 5.80 7.84 5.79
N LEU A 95 6.21 7.10 4.77
CA LEU A 95 6.51 5.69 4.85
C LEU A 95 8.03 5.50 4.75
N ASP A 96 8.63 4.96 5.80
CA ASP A 96 10.06 4.69 5.88
C ASP A 96 10.47 3.46 5.06
N GLU A 97 11.75 3.12 5.05
CA GLU A 97 12.31 2.07 4.19
C GLU A 97 11.64 0.71 4.41
N ASN A 98 11.41 -0.01 3.31
CA ASN A 98 10.85 -1.37 3.29
C ASN A 98 9.49 -1.51 3.99
N VAL A 99 8.70 -0.45 4.04
CA VAL A 99 7.31 -0.54 4.51
C VAL A 99 6.47 -1.23 3.46
N ILE A 100 5.64 -2.19 3.89
CA ILE A 100 4.67 -2.88 3.03
C ILE A 100 3.26 -2.47 3.47
N VAL A 101 2.47 -1.95 2.52
CA VAL A 101 1.07 -1.59 2.76
C VAL A 101 0.18 -2.55 2.00
N SER A 102 -0.53 -3.41 2.72
CA SER A 102 -1.39 -4.44 2.13
C SER A 102 -2.72 -3.86 1.63
N ASP A 103 -3.42 -4.67 0.82
CA ASP A 103 -4.69 -4.32 0.16
C ASP A 103 -5.70 -3.64 1.09
N GLY A 104 -6.31 -2.58 0.59
CA GLY A 104 -7.41 -1.88 1.26
C GLY A 104 -7.03 -1.08 2.50
N ALA A 105 -5.75 -1.02 2.89
CA ALA A 105 -5.32 -0.26 4.05
C ALA A 105 -5.47 1.25 3.84
N LYS A 106 -5.73 1.98 4.93
CA LYS A 106 -5.88 3.44 4.94
C LYS A 106 -4.95 4.05 5.97
N ILE A 107 -4.05 4.92 5.52
CA ILE A 107 -3.09 5.63 6.38
C ILE A 107 -3.35 7.12 6.21
N LEU A 108 -3.83 7.77 7.28
CA LEU A 108 -4.39 9.11 7.20
C LEU A 108 -3.71 10.06 8.17
N GLY A 109 -3.36 11.23 7.68
CA GLY A 109 -2.77 12.31 8.47
C GLY A 109 -1.24 12.30 8.46
N PRO A 110 -0.60 13.19 9.24
CA PRO A 110 0.84 13.39 9.26
C PRO A 110 1.55 12.31 10.09
N VAL A 111 1.28 11.05 9.77
CA VAL A 111 1.83 9.90 10.50
C VAL A 111 3.10 9.38 9.86
N VAL A 112 3.99 8.85 10.68
CA VAL A 112 5.21 8.17 10.25
C VAL A 112 5.06 6.68 10.47
N ILE A 113 5.23 5.91 9.40
CA ILE A 113 5.29 4.46 9.45
C ILE A 113 6.76 4.06 9.43
N GLY A 114 7.24 3.50 10.55
CA GLY A 114 8.65 3.18 10.72
C GLY A 114 9.11 2.02 9.85
N LYS A 115 10.41 1.97 9.66
CA LYS A 115 11.15 1.04 8.80
C LYS A 115 10.74 -0.43 8.99
N ASN A 116 10.73 -1.20 7.92
CA ASN A 116 10.43 -2.64 7.90
C ASN A 116 9.05 -3.01 8.47
N THR A 117 8.11 -2.07 8.54
CA THR A 117 6.76 -2.28 9.07
C THR A 117 5.83 -2.82 7.98
N VAL A 118 4.93 -3.70 8.39
CA VAL A 118 3.85 -4.21 7.54
C VAL A 118 2.51 -3.66 8.03
N ILE A 119 1.79 -2.99 7.14
CA ILE A 119 0.40 -2.57 7.38
C ILE A 119 -0.51 -3.66 6.80
N GLY A 120 -1.25 -4.33 7.67
CA GLY A 120 -2.14 -5.42 7.30
C GLY A 120 -3.31 -4.98 6.44
N ALA A 121 -3.88 -5.92 5.67
CA ALA A 121 -4.99 -5.65 4.78
C ALA A 121 -6.19 -5.03 5.53
N GLY A 122 -6.77 -3.98 4.95
CA GLY A 122 -7.91 -3.26 5.53
C GLY A 122 -7.62 -2.49 6.83
N ALA A 123 -6.37 -2.37 7.27
CA ALA A 123 -6.01 -1.60 8.47
C ALA A 123 -6.28 -0.10 8.28
N ILE A 124 -6.69 0.57 9.36
CA ILE A 124 -6.90 2.02 9.40
C ILE A 124 -5.91 2.60 10.41
N ILE A 125 -4.96 3.39 9.92
CA ILE A 125 -3.85 3.93 10.70
C ILE A 125 -3.91 5.46 10.68
N THR A 126 -3.98 6.05 11.86
CA THR A 126 -4.00 7.50 12.10
C THR A 126 -3.03 7.94 13.19
N ILE A 127 -2.10 7.06 13.55
CA ILE A 127 -1.03 7.26 14.53
C ILE A 127 0.30 6.80 13.95
N ASP A 128 1.39 7.26 14.51
CA ASP A 128 2.72 6.76 14.17
C ASP A 128 2.86 5.28 14.54
N ILE A 129 3.50 4.50 13.67
CA ILE A 129 3.79 3.09 13.90
C ILE A 129 5.30 2.90 14.02
N PRO A 130 5.79 2.29 15.09
CA PRO A 130 7.21 2.02 15.27
C PRO A 130 7.77 1.10 14.16
N GLU A 131 9.07 1.19 13.96
CA GLU A 131 9.78 0.27 13.06
C GLU A 131 9.62 -1.21 13.48
N ASN A 132 9.85 -2.11 12.54
CA ASN A 132 9.80 -3.57 12.76
C ASN A 132 8.48 -4.05 13.38
N SER A 133 7.37 -3.47 12.94
CA SER A 133 6.03 -3.75 13.45
C SER A 133 5.11 -4.37 12.40
N VAL A 134 4.05 -5.01 12.86
CA VAL A 134 2.85 -5.33 12.06
C VAL A 134 1.69 -4.54 12.61
N ALA A 135 1.12 -3.63 11.81
CA ALA A 135 -0.07 -2.87 12.18
C ALA A 135 -1.32 -3.47 11.54
N TYR A 136 -2.44 -3.50 12.26
CA TYR A 136 -3.68 -4.13 11.84
C TYR A 136 -4.91 -3.51 12.50
N GLY A 137 -6.08 -3.79 11.97
CA GLY A 137 -7.33 -3.24 12.49
C GLY A 137 -7.32 -1.71 12.50
N VAL A 138 -7.78 -1.10 13.58
CA VAL A 138 -7.77 0.35 13.77
C VAL A 138 -6.72 0.71 14.81
N ASN A 139 -5.63 1.35 14.37
CA ASN A 139 -4.55 1.84 15.24
C ASN A 139 -3.93 0.79 16.16
N GLN A 140 -3.94 -0.47 15.78
CA GLN A 140 -3.30 -1.55 16.53
C GLN A 140 -2.00 -1.97 15.86
N TYR A 141 -0.99 -2.28 16.64
CA TYR A 141 0.25 -2.84 16.14
C TYR A 141 0.91 -3.75 17.17
N LYS A 142 1.81 -4.59 16.69
CA LYS A 142 2.67 -5.47 17.51
C LYS A 142 4.05 -5.59 16.86
N PRO A 143 5.09 -5.96 17.59
CA PRO A 143 6.39 -6.28 17.00
C PRO A 143 6.25 -7.36 15.92
N LYS A 144 7.01 -7.21 14.84
CA LYS A 144 7.09 -8.20 13.76
C LYS A 144 7.73 -9.48 14.30
N ASN A 145 7.23 -10.63 13.85
CA ASN A 145 7.88 -11.90 14.16
C ASN A 145 9.24 -11.94 13.43
N GLN A 146 10.29 -12.35 14.14
CA GLN A 146 11.64 -12.42 13.57
C GLN A 146 11.84 -13.61 12.64
N ASP A 147 11.03 -14.67 12.78
CA ASP A 147 11.13 -15.90 12.02
C ASP A 147 10.34 -15.86 10.70
N PHE A 148 9.42 -14.91 10.55
CA PHE A 148 8.56 -14.79 9.36
C PHE A 148 8.57 -13.38 8.81
N ASP A 149 8.87 -13.27 7.55
CA ASP A 149 8.79 -12.01 6.81
C ASP A 149 7.72 -12.08 5.71
N LEU A 150 6.94 -11.02 5.58
CA LEU A 150 6.14 -10.82 4.38
C LEU A 150 7.07 -10.16 3.36
N VAL A 151 7.78 -10.98 2.60
CA VAL A 151 8.75 -10.50 1.62
C VAL A 151 8.12 -10.56 0.25
N PHE A 152 7.99 -9.41 -0.37
CA PHE A 152 7.69 -9.30 -1.78
C PHE A 152 9.02 -9.38 -2.55
N ASN A 153 9.41 -10.56 -2.98
CA ASN A 153 10.69 -10.77 -3.68
C ASN A 153 10.60 -11.85 -4.75
N SER A 154 11.67 -12.01 -5.52
CA SER A 154 11.80 -13.00 -6.58
C SER A 154 11.79 -14.46 -6.14
N ASN A 155 11.89 -14.74 -4.85
CA ASN A 155 11.91 -16.09 -4.28
C ASN A 155 10.54 -16.56 -3.79
N MET A 156 9.47 -15.88 -4.17
CA MET A 156 8.11 -16.36 -3.90
C MET A 156 7.88 -17.71 -4.58
N ILE A 157 7.11 -18.60 -3.91
CA ILE A 157 6.72 -19.88 -4.49
C ILE A 157 5.98 -19.67 -5.81
N SER A 158 6.17 -20.59 -6.74
CA SER A 158 5.52 -20.52 -8.05
C SER A 158 4.00 -20.66 -7.95
N GLY A 159 3.28 -20.16 -8.96
CA GLY A 159 1.82 -20.34 -9.04
C GLY A 159 1.42 -21.81 -9.08
N GLU A 160 2.25 -22.69 -9.66
CA GLU A 160 2.00 -24.13 -9.66
C GLU A 160 2.09 -24.73 -8.27
N GLU A 161 3.06 -24.31 -7.46
CA GLU A 161 3.19 -24.75 -6.07
C GLU A 161 2.03 -24.27 -5.21
N ILE A 162 1.57 -23.03 -5.38
CA ILE A 162 0.37 -22.51 -4.73
C ILE A 162 -0.84 -23.39 -5.09
N MET A 163 -1.06 -23.64 -6.37
CA MET A 163 -2.16 -24.48 -6.86
C MET A 163 -2.12 -25.90 -6.30
N LYS A 164 -0.93 -26.47 -6.13
CA LYS A 164 -0.75 -27.79 -5.52
C LYS A 164 -1.15 -27.79 -4.04
N ILE A 165 -0.74 -26.77 -3.30
CA ILE A 165 -1.10 -26.60 -1.90
C ILE A 165 -2.62 -26.45 -1.76
N ASP A 166 -3.23 -25.61 -2.59
CA ASP A 166 -4.68 -25.37 -2.54
C ASP A 166 -5.49 -26.62 -2.88
N ARG A 167 -5.08 -27.41 -3.87
CA ARG A 167 -5.72 -28.70 -4.17
C ARG A 167 -5.68 -29.65 -2.97
N GLN A 168 -4.55 -29.72 -2.27
CA GLN A 168 -4.45 -30.56 -1.07
C GLN A 168 -5.40 -30.08 0.02
N ARG A 169 -5.50 -28.76 0.25
CA ARG A 169 -6.42 -28.17 1.23
C ARG A 169 -7.89 -28.49 0.93
N VAL A 170 -8.28 -28.47 -0.35
CA VAL A 170 -9.65 -28.87 -0.76
C VAL A 170 -9.90 -30.34 -0.42
N ILE A 171 -8.94 -31.23 -0.71
CA ILE A 171 -9.07 -32.66 -0.38
C ILE A 171 -9.23 -32.88 1.12
N ASP A 172 -8.39 -32.22 1.92
CA ASP A 172 -8.42 -32.32 3.39
C ASP A 172 -9.75 -31.82 3.95
N PHE A 173 -10.30 -30.74 3.39
CA PHE A 173 -11.60 -30.21 3.75
C PHE A 173 -12.74 -31.18 3.43
N ASP A 174 -12.73 -31.81 2.26
CA ASP A 174 -13.73 -32.82 1.86
C ASP A 174 -13.70 -34.06 2.74
N ILE A 175 -12.50 -34.49 3.16
CA ILE A 175 -12.33 -35.58 4.12
C ILE A 175 -12.93 -35.21 5.48
N MET A 176 -12.66 -34.00 5.95
CA MET A 176 -13.20 -33.49 7.21
C MET A 176 -14.74 -33.50 7.20
N LEU A 177 -15.36 -33.03 6.12
CA LEU A 177 -16.82 -33.00 5.99
C LEU A 177 -17.43 -34.41 6.03
N LYS A 178 -16.86 -35.42 5.36
CA LYS A 178 -17.32 -36.79 5.39
C LYS A 178 -17.30 -37.40 6.79
N ASN A 179 -16.21 -37.18 7.52
CA ASN A 179 -16.06 -37.64 8.90
C ASN A 179 -17.05 -36.98 9.89
N THR A 180 -17.54 -35.76 9.55
CA THR A 180 -18.51 -35.04 10.39
C THR A 180 -19.96 -35.48 10.15
N THR A 181 -20.25 -36.05 8.97
CA THR A 181 -21.59 -36.50 8.60
C THR A 181 -21.86 -37.98 8.98
N GLU A 182 -20.81 -38.73 9.39
CA GLU A 182 -20.91 -40.15 9.83
C GLU A 182 -21.01 -40.31 11.35
N ASN A 183 -21.02 -39.22 12.11
CA ASN A 183 -21.25 -39.16 13.56
C ASN A 183 -22.58 -38.47 13.89
#